data_328b670f168c78bb66805efb8dcb140b
#
_entry.id   328b670f168c78bb66805efb8dcb140b
#
_cell.length_a   1.000
_cell.length_b   1.000
_cell.length_c   1.000
_cell.angle_alpha   90.00
_cell.angle_beta   90.00
_cell.angle_gamma   90.00
#
_symmetry.space_group_name_H-M   'P 1'
#
loop_
_entity.id
_entity.type
_entity.pdbx_description
1 polymer ?
#
loop_
_entity_poly.entity_id
_entity_poly.type
_entity_poly.pdbx_seq_one_letter_code
_entity_poly.pdbx_strand_id
1 'polypeptide(L)'
;QVGVSATACYNHFGNIDELLRGMYSYVIDRFAAALKQAVEDNPCHNVTISMGVAYVEFFAKYPHYFNFLFDSEYLGIQIKEIEITWNSSFTPFEIFVNGAKRGMRELNIDEKELRDDLLVMWAAVHGLAAMANMKGVQYDNGDWGALTERILLNKVIL
;
A
#
# COMPACT_ATOMS: atom_id res chain seq x y z
N GLN A 1 15.75 -5.10 19.41
CA GLN A 1 16.67 -4.05 19.92
C GLN A 1 17.88 -3.99 19.02
N VAL A 2 18.15 -2.82 18.42
CA VAL A 2 19.23 -2.63 17.42
C VAL A 2 20.57 -2.30 18.11
N GLY A 3 20.64 -2.23 19.43
CA GLY A 3 21.88 -1.99 20.20
C GLY A 3 22.48 -0.58 20.05
N VAL A 4 21.76 0.38 19.45
CA VAL A 4 22.19 1.78 19.35
C VAL A 4 21.33 2.67 20.26
N SER A 5 21.93 3.75 20.79
CA SER A 5 21.20 4.71 21.60
C SER A 5 20.29 5.59 20.74
N ALA A 6 19.20 6.11 21.31
CA ALA A 6 18.33 7.10 20.63
C ALA A 6 19.14 8.32 20.14
N THR A 7 20.19 8.71 20.84
CA THR A 7 21.10 9.81 20.46
C THR A 7 21.84 9.53 19.14
N ALA A 8 22.06 8.26 18.79
CA ALA A 8 22.72 7.90 17.52
C ALA A 8 21.93 8.33 16.29
N CYS A 9 20.59 8.38 16.39
CA CYS A 9 19.73 8.87 15.29
C CYS A 9 20.01 10.32 14.96
N TYR A 10 20.29 11.17 15.97
CA TYR A 10 20.56 12.59 15.78
C TYR A 10 21.93 12.90 15.16
N ASN A 11 22.81 11.89 15.02
CA ASN A 11 24.04 12.01 14.25
C ASN A 11 23.79 11.95 12.73
N HIS A 12 22.63 11.43 12.32
CA HIS A 12 22.26 11.21 10.92
C HIS A 12 21.10 12.10 10.47
N PHE A 13 20.24 12.56 11.41
CA PHE A 13 19.07 13.38 11.13
C PHE A 13 19.10 14.62 12.02
N GLY A 14 18.90 15.79 11.40
CA GLY A 14 18.95 17.07 12.11
C GLY A 14 17.81 17.29 13.10
N ASN A 15 16.67 16.61 12.89
CA ASN A 15 15.49 16.68 13.75
C ASN A 15 14.59 15.44 13.55
N ILE A 16 13.54 15.36 14.38
CA ILE A 16 12.59 14.25 14.32
C ILE A 16 11.80 14.20 13.01
N ASP A 17 11.49 15.35 12.42
CA ASP A 17 10.73 15.40 11.15
C ASP A 17 11.56 14.85 9.98
N GLU A 18 12.86 15.10 9.99
CA GLU A 18 13.78 14.54 9.00
C GLU A 18 13.89 13.01 9.13
N LEU A 19 13.97 12.51 10.37
CA LEU A 19 13.93 11.09 10.65
C LEU A 19 12.62 10.46 10.16
N LEU A 20 11.47 11.07 10.48
CA LEU A 20 10.16 10.55 10.07
C LEU A 20 10.00 10.55 8.55
N ARG A 21 10.48 11.58 7.85
CA ARG A 21 10.50 11.62 6.38
C ARG A 21 11.38 10.52 5.79
N GLY A 22 12.55 10.29 6.37
CA GLY A 22 13.43 9.19 5.96
C GLY A 22 12.79 7.82 6.17
N MET A 23 12.11 7.62 7.30
CA MET A 23 11.35 6.40 7.57
C MET A 23 10.18 6.22 6.59
N TYR A 24 9.45 7.29 6.29
CA TYR A 24 8.34 7.27 5.32
C TYR A 24 8.84 6.86 3.94
N SER A 25 9.87 7.53 3.43
CA SER A 25 10.49 7.18 2.13
C SER A 25 10.92 5.72 2.09
N TYR A 26 11.60 5.25 3.13
CA TYR A 26 12.04 3.86 3.22
C TYR A 26 10.88 2.85 3.14
N VAL A 27 9.78 3.10 3.84
CA VAL A 27 8.60 2.21 3.81
C VAL A 27 7.93 2.25 2.45
N ILE A 28 7.77 3.45 1.85
CA ILE A 28 7.16 3.62 0.52
C ILE A 28 7.99 2.93 -0.56
N ASP A 29 9.32 3.05 -0.52
CA ASP A 29 10.19 2.39 -1.50
C ASP A 29 10.08 0.87 -1.42
N ARG A 30 10.03 0.31 -0.21
CA ARG A 30 9.82 -1.14 -0.01
C ARG A 30 8.45 -1.60 -0.47
N PHE A 31 7.42 -0.81 -0.20
CA PHE A 31 6.06 -1.11 -0.65
C PHE A 31 5.98 -1.07 -2.20
N ALA A 32 6.51 -0.02 -2.82
CA ALA A 32 6.56 0.09 -4.28
C ALA A 32 7.31 -1.08 -4.94
N ALA A 33 8.44 -1.47 -4.34
CA ALA A 33 9.21 -2.62 -4.81
C ALA A 33 8.41 -3.93 -4.71
N ALA A 34 7.65 -4.13 -3.62
CA ALA A 34 6.81 -5.32 -3.46
C ALA A 34 5.68 -5.38 -4.51
N LEU A 35 5.02 -4.25 -4.79
CA LEU A 35 3.99 -4.19 -5.84
C LEU A 35 4.57 -4.46 -7.23
N LYS A 36 5.73 -3.88 -7.54
CA LYS A 36 6.41 -4.10 -8.80
C LYS A 36 6.80 -5.57 -8.98
N GLN A 37 7.39 -6.16 -7.95
CA GLN A 37 7.81 -7.58 -7.97
C GLN A 37 6.61 -8.50 -8.22
N ALA A 38 5.46 -8.26 -7.57
CA ALA A 38 4.26 -9.08 -7.76
C ALA A 38 3.74 -9.07 -9.21
N VAL A 39 3.88 -7.93 -9.89
CA VAL A 39 3.52 -7.82 -11.32
C VAL A 39 4.52 -8.56 -12.21
N GLU A 40 5.81 -8.47 -11.89
CA GLU A 40 6.87 -9.16 -12.65
C GLU A 40 6.80 -10.69 -12.49
N ASP A 41 6.49 -11.18 -11.28
CA ASP A 41 6.38 -12.60 -10.96
C ASP A 41 5.13 -13.26 -11.57
N ASN A 42 4.10 -12.47 -11.89
CA ASN A 42 2.81 -12.96 -12.40
C ASN A 42 2.40 -12.28 -13.71
N PRO A 43 3.20 -12.42 -14.80
CA PRO A 43 2.96 -11.70 -16.06
C PRO A 43 1.67 -12.12 -16.78
N CYS A 44 1.11 -13.29 -16.43
CA CYS A 44 -0.14 -13.80 -17.00
C CYS A 44 -1.38 -13.42 -16.19
N HIS A 45 -1.21 -12.83 -15.01
CA HIS A 45 -2.31 -12.40 -14.17
C HIS A 45 -2.68 -10.95 -14.46
N ASN A 46 -3.94 -10.61 -14.15
CA ASN A 46 -4.34 -9.20 -14.15
C ASN A 46 -3.47 -8.39 -13.19
N VAL A 47 -2.78 -7.39 -13.71
CA VAL A 47 -1.86 -6.52 -12.97
C VAL A 47 -2.50 -5.96 -11.70
N THR A 48 -3.76 -5.59 -11.78
CA THR A 48 -4.48 -4.97 -10.67
C THR A 48 -4.74 -5.97 -9.54
N ILE A 49 -5.03 -7.23 -9.88
CA ILE A 49 -5.19 -8.30 -8.89
C ILE A 49 -3.85 -8.59 -8.21
N SER A 50 -2.77 -8.77 -9.00
CA SER A 50 -1.43 -9.02 -8.45
C SER A 50 -1.00 -7.90 -7.49
N MET A 51 -1.25 -6.64 -7.85
CA MET A 51 -0.96 -5.50 -6.99
C MET A 51 -1.84 -5.48 -5.73
N GLY A 52 -3.12 -5.81 -5.85
CA GLY A 52 -4.05 -5.87 -4.70
C GLY A 52 -3.64 -6.94 -3.69
N VAL A 53 -3.29 -8.13 -4.17
CA VAL A 53 -2.76 -9.23 -3.33
C VAL A 53 -1.48 -8.80 -2.64
N ALA A 54 -0.51 -8.25 -3.39
CA ALA A 54 0.76 -7.79 -2.84
C ALA A 54 0.59 -6.65 -1.82
N TYR A 55 -0.39 -5.78 -2.01
CA TYR A 55 -0.75 -4.74 -1.05
C TYR A 55 -1.10 -5.36 0.33
N VAL A 56 -2.04 -6.29 0.33
CA VAL A 56 -2.53 -6.90 1.56
C VAL A 56 -1.44 -7.74 2.23
N GLU A 57 -0.74 -8.58 1.46
CA GLU A 57 0.36 -9.41 1.97
C GLU A 57 1.51 -8.58 2.55
N PHE A 58 1.87 -7.47 1.90
CA PHE A 58 2.92 -6.59 2.39
C PHE A 58 2.57 -6.03 3.78
N PHE A 59 1.38 -5.51 3.96
CA PHE A 59 0.98 -4.93 5.23
C PHE A 59 0.61 -5.99 6.29
N ALA A 60 0.13 -7.16 5.91
CA ALA A 60 -0.03 -8.30 6.82
C ALA A 60 1.34 -8.78 7.36
N LYS A 61 2.36 -8.80 6.50
CA LYS A 61 3.74 -9.18 6.87
C LYS A 61 4.43 -8.12 7.71
N TYR A 62 4.13 -6.85 7.48
CA TYR A 62 4.79 -5.71 8.12
C TYR A 62 3.77 -4.79 8.83
N PRO A 63 3.11 -5.25 9.91
CA PRO A 63 2.06 -4.51 10.60
C PRO A 63 2.52 -3.12 11.10
N HIS A 64 3.78 -3.00 11.52
CA HIS A 64 4.34 -1.72 11.95
C HIS A 64 4.42 -0.68 10.82
N TYR A 65 4.57 -1.11 9.57
CA TYR A 65 4.55 -0.20 8.43
C TYR A 65 3.14 0.31 8.15
N PHE A 66 2.13 -0.57 8.29
CA PHE A 66 0.73 -0.16 8.17
C PHE A 66 0.39 0.92 9.20
N ASN A 67 0.64 0.63 10.48
CA ASN A 67 0.37 1.57 11.56
C ASN A 67 1.15 2.89 11.38
N PHE A 68 2.41 2.82 10.96
CA PHE A 68 3.21 4.01 10.72
C PHE A 68 2.64 4.87 9.60
N LEU A 69 2.18 4.27 8.50
CA LEU A 69 1.68 5.02 7.34
C LEU A 69 0.24 5.54 7.52
N PHE A 70 -0.60 4.84 8.28
CA PHE A 70 -2.04 5.11 8.30
C PHE A 70 -2.59 5.50 9.68
N ASP A 71 -1.99 5.03 10.77
CA ASP A 71 -2.49 5.25 12.12
C ASP A 71 -1.65 6.24 12.94
N SER A 72 -0.48 6.66 12.45
CA SER A 72 0.38 7.55 13.22
C SER A 72 -0.11 8.99 13.13
N GLU A 73 -0.33 9.62 14.29
CA GLU A 73 -0.67 11.04 14.41
C GLU A 73 0.39 11.96 13.76
N TYR A 74 1.65 11.51 13.73
CA TYR A 74 2.77 12.24 13.15
C TYR A 74 2.67 12.39 11.63
N LEU A 75 2.20 11.37 10.92
CA LEU A 75 2.01 11.44 9.47
C LEU A 75 0.73 12.18 9.08
N GLY A 76 -0.31 12.12 9.92
CA GLY A 76 -1.55 12.88 9.72
C GLY A 76 -1.33 14.40 9.67
N ILE A 77 -0.27 14.90 10.29
CA ILE A 77 0.11 16.32 10.24
C ILE A 77 0.84 16.65 8.92
N GLN A 78 1.67 15.73 8.43
CA GLN A 78 2.47 15.93 7.21
C GLN A 78 1.68 15.63 5.92
N ILE A 79 0.74 14.70 5.96
CA ILE A 79 -0.13 14.36 4.81
C ILE A 79 -1.15 15.46 4.53
N LYS A 80 -1.47 16.33 5.50
CA LYS A 80 -2.36 17.48 5.27
C LYS A 80 -1.82 18.49 4.26
N GLU A 81 -0.52 18.50 4.00
CA GLU A 81 0.12 19.34 2.99
C GLU A 81 0.29 18.64 1.62
N ILE A 82 0.05 17.32 1.57
CA ILE A 82 0.07 16.58 0.31
C ILE A 82 -1.36 16.55 -0.19
N GLU A 83 -1.71 17.48 -1.08
CA GLU A 83 -2.91 17.38 -1.89
C GLU A 83 -2.92 16.00 -2.55
N ILE A 84 -3.87 15.13 -2.18
CA ILE A 84 -4.06 13.83 -2.84
C ILE A 84 -4.55 14.11 -4.25
N THR A 85 -3.64 14.44 -5.12
CA THR A 85 -3.91 14.58 -6.54
C THR A 85 -3.68 13.22 -7.20
N TRP A 86 -4.51 12.88 -8.18
CA TRP A 86 -4.43 11.63 -8.94
C TRP A 86 -3.10 11.46 -9.71
N ASN A 87 -2.18 12.41 -9.59
CA ASN A 87 -0.91 12.48 -10.31
C ASN A 87 0.33 12.44 -9.42
N SER A 88 0.20 12.40 -8.10
CA SER A 88 1.39 12.33 -7.24
C SER A 88 1.87 10.88 -7.05
N SER A 89 3.15 10.65 -6.88
CA SER A 89 3.78 9.32 -6.91
C SER A 89 4.32 8.87 -5.54
N PHE A 90 3.86 9.48 -4.45
CA PHE A 90 4.47 9.32 -3.14
C PHE A 90 3.61 8.67 -2.07
N THR A 91 2.33 8.38 -2.31
CA THR A 91 1.48 7.69 -1.35
C THR A 91 1.24 6.24 -1.76
N PRO A 92 0.93 5.33 -0.81
CA PRO A 92 0.57 3.96 -1.15
C PRO A 92 -0.60 3.86 -2.14
N PHE A 93 -1.56 4.78 -2.03
CA PHE A 93 -2.68 4.88 -2.95
C PHE A 93 -2.23 5.23 -4.37
N GLU A 94 -1.35 6.21 -4.51
CA GLU A 94 -0.87 6.66 -5.82
C GLU A 94 -0.01 5.62 -6.53
N ILE A 95 0.84 4.91 -5.79
CA ILE A 95 1.61 3.80 -6.33
C ILE A 95 0.68 2.73 -6.87
N PHE A 96 -0.36 2.38 -6.10
CA PHE A 96 -1.38 1.43 -6.51
C PHE A 96 -2.14 1.90 -7.76
N VAL A 97 -2.65 3.15 -7.75
CA VAL A 97 -3.40 3.74 -8.88
C VAL A 97 -2.55 3.82 -10.13
N ASN A 98 -1.31 4.27 -10.04
CA ASN A 98 -0.43 4.39 -11.20
C ASN A 98 -0.10 3.02 -11.81
N GLY A 99 0.10 2.00 -10.98
CA GLY A 99 0.29 0.64 -11.45
C GLY A 99 -0.95 0.08 -12.12
N ALA A 100 -2.12 0.24 -11.50
CA ALA A 100 -3.39 -0.21 -12.05
C ALA A 100 -3.75 0.50 -13.36
N LYS A 101 -3.56 1.82 -13.46
CA LYS A 101 -3.74 2.58 -14.71
C LYS A 101 -2.91 2.03 -15.87
N ARG A 102 -1.69 1.56 -15.58
CA ARG A 102 -0.84 0.94 -16.63
C ARG A 102 -1.46 -0.34 -17.17
N GLY A 103 -1.98 -1.22 -16.28
CA GLY A 103 -2.62 -2.45 -16.68
C GLY A 103 -3.97 -2.25 -17.39
N MET A 104 -4.69 -1.18 -17.07
CA MET A 104 -6.04 -0.92 -17.60
C MET A 104 -6.04 -0.10 -18.90
N ARG A 105 -4.98 0.66 -19.21
CA ARG A 105 -4.81 1.31 -20.53
C ARG A 105 -4.84 0.31 -21.68
N GLU A 106 -4.44 -0.91 -21.41
CA GLU A 106 -4.49 -2.00 -22.39
C GLU A 106 -5.94 -2.47 -22.67
N LEU A 107 -6.90 -2.12 -21.80
CA LEU A 107 -8.30 -2.55 -21.87
C LEU A 107 -9.24 -1.50 -22.47
N ASN A 108 -8.76 -0.31 -22.89
CA ASN A 108 -9.56 0.81 -23.44
C ASN A 108 -10.73 1.27 -22.55
N ILE A 109 -10.59 1.23 -21.22
CA ILE A 109 -11.60 1.65 -20.27
C ILE A 109 -11.59 3.19 -20.16
N ASP A 110 -12.77 3.83 -20.07
CA ASP A 110 -12.91 5.27 -19.86
C ASP A 110 -12.21 5.69 -18.54
N GLU A 111 -11.42 6.75 -18.61
CA GLU A 111 -10.63 7.21 -17.46
C GLU A 111 -11.49 7.63 -16.26
N LYS A 112 -12.74 8.00 -16.50
CA LYS A 112 -13.68 8.40 -15.44
C LYS A 112 -14.27 7.18 -14.72
N GLU A 113 -14.67 6.15 -15.44
CA GLU A 113 -15.14 4.88 -14.85
C GLU A 113 -14.01 4.20 -14.09
N LEU A 114 -12.82 4.19 -14.69
CA LEU A 114 -11.59 3.68 -14.09
C LEU A 114 -11.30 4.29 -12.71
N ARG A 115 -11.58 5.55 -12.53
CA ARG A 115 -11.29 6.26 -11.28
C ARG A 115 -12.09 5.71 -10.10
N ASP A 116 -13.38 5.50 -10.28
CA ASP A 116 -14.28 5.03 -9.24
C ASP A 116 -13.98 3.55 -8.91
N ASP A 117 -13.72 2.74 -9.93
CA ASP A 117 -13.33 1.34 -9.77
C ASP A 117 -12.01 1.19 -9.00
N LEU A 118 -11.01 2.01 -9.32
CA LEU A 118 -9.74 2.03 -8.59
C LEU A 118 -9.90 2.46 -7.14
N LEU A 119 -10.80 3.39 -6.85
CA LEU A 119 -11.11 3.80 -5.48
C LEU A 119 -11.76 2.67 -4.71
N VAL A 120 -12.73 1.97 -5.30
CA VAL A 120 -13.40 0.80 -4.71
C VAL A 120 -12.38 -0.32 -4.44
N MET A 121 -11.52 -0.60 -5.41
CA MET A 121 -10.48 -1.62 -5.26
C MET A 121 -9.49 -1.26 -4.16
N TRP A 122 -9.04 -0.01 -4.14
CA TRP A 122 -8.14 0.44 -3.07
C TRP A 122 -8.81 0.36 -1.70
N ALA A 123 -10.07 0.80 -1.58
CA ALA A 123 -10.83 0.67 -0.33
C ALA A 123 -10.94 -0.78 0.14
N ALA A 124 -11.17 -1.73 -0.79
CA ALA A 124 -11.23 -3.15 -0.48
C ALA A 124 -9.88 -3.67 0.04
N VAL A 125 -8.76 -3.45 -0.69
CA VAL A 125 -7.45 -3.95 -0.27
C VAL A 125 -6.94 -3.25 0.99
N HIS A 126 -7.22 -1.95 1.15
CA HIS A 126 -6.88 -1.22 2.37
C HIS A 126 -7.66 -1.75 3.58
N GLY A 127 -8.95 -1.99 3.42
CA GLY A 127 -9.79 -2.60 4.46
C GLY A 127 -9.31 -3.99 4.84
N LEU A 128 -8.95 -4.85 3.88
CA LEU A 128 -8.39 -6.18 4.14
C LEU A 128 -7.03 -6.09 4.86
N ALA A 129 -6.15 -5.18 4.44
CA ALA A 129 -4.89 -4.94 5.12
C ALA A 129 -5.09 -4.44 6.57
N ALA A 130 -6.04 -3.54 6.80
CA ALA A 130 -6.42 -3.10 8.14
C ALA A 130 -6.91 -4.27 9.00
N MET A 131 -7.82 -5.10 8.46
CA MET A 131 -8.33 -6.29 9.15
C MET A 131 -7.22 -7.29 9.48
N ALA A 132 -6.26 -7.51 8.59
CA ALA A 132 -5.10 -8.37 8.83
C ALA A 132 -4.23 -7.89 9.99
N ASN A 133 -4.24 -6.58 10.28
CA ASN A 133 -3.50 -5.97 11.39
C ASN A 133 -4.30 -5.86 12.70
N MET A 134 -5.61 -6.17 12.68
CA MET A 134 -6.45 -6.16 13.88
C MET A 134 -6.20 -7.38 14.75
N LYS A 135 -6.01 -7.17 16.05
CA LYS A 135 -5.89 -8.26 17.02
C LYS A 135 -7.19 -9.09 17.07
N GLY A 136 -7.05 -10.41 16.95
CA GLY A 136 -8.17 -11.34 17.07
C GLY A 136 -8.98 -11.54 15.77
N VAL A 137 -8.66 -10.84 14.69
CA VAL A 137 -9.25 -11.14 13.39
C VAL A 137 -8.42 -12.22 12.72
N GLN A 138 -9.03 -13.38 12.53
CA GLN A 138 -8.49 -14.49 11.74
C GLN A 138 -9.50 -14.87 10.68
N TYR A 139 -9.05 -14.91 9.45
CA TYR A 139 -9.87 -15.35 8.32
C TYR A 139 -9.02 -16.21 7.38
N ASP A 140 -9.63 -17.25 6.81
CA ASP A 140 -9.00 -18.12 5.80
C ASP A 140 -7.67 -18.73 6.25
N ASN A 141 -7.61 -19.17 7.52
CA ASN A 141 -6.38 -19.69 8.16
C ASN A 141 -5.17 -18.72 8.12
N GLY A 142 -5.42 -17.42 7.96
CA GLY A 142 -4.38 -16.40 7.86
C GLY A 142 -3.82 -16.19 6.45
N ASP A 143 -4.37 -16.84 5.44
CA ASP A 143 -3.98 -16.62 4.04
C ASP A 143 -4.72 -15.40 3.45
N TRP A 144 -4.21 -14.24 3.80
CA TRP A 144 -4.74 -12.96 3.35
C TRP A 144 -4.56 -12.74 1.85
N GLY A 145 -3.54 -13.35 1.24
CA GLY A 145 -3.30 -13.29 -0.20
C GLY A 145 -4.41 -13.99 -0.98
N ALA A 146 -4.67 -15.27 -0.69
CA ALA A 146 -5.72 -16.04 -1.32
C ALA A 146 -7.12 -15.43 -1.10
N LEU A 147 -7.39 -14.91 0.12
CA LEU A 147 -8.63 -14.19 0.40
C LEU A 147 -8.78 -12.96 -0.49
N THR A 148 -7.71 -12.15 -0.60
CA THR A 148 -7.72 -10.93 -1.40
C THR A 148 -7.96 -11.23 -2.87
N GLU A 149 -7.25 -12.19 -3.44
CA GLU A 149 -7.43 -12.63 -4.83
C GLU A 149 -8.88 -13.04 -5.09
N ARG A 150 -9.45 -13.88 -4.24
CA ARG A 150 -10.84 -14.35 -4.36
C ARG A 150 -11.86 -13.20 -4.28
N ILE A 151 -11.64 -12.22 -3.41
CA ILE A 151 -12.52 -11.05 -3.27
C ILE A 151 -12.43 -10.17 -4.51
N LEU A 152 -11.22 -9.86 -4.97
CA LEU A 152 -11.02 -9.02 -6.14
C LEU A 152 -11.62 -9.64 -7.40
N LEU A 153 -11.39 -10.93 -7.63
CA LEU A 153 -11.93 -11.65 -8.78
C LEU A 153 -13.45 -11.75 -8.80
N ASN A 154 -14.09 -11.92 -7.63
CA ASN A 154 -15.49 -12.29 -7.59
C ASN A 154 -16.44 -11.14 -7.16
N LYS A 155 -15.91 -10.04 -6.64
CA LYS A 155 -16.71 -8.99 -6.02
C LYS A 155 -16.38 -7.57 -6.45
N VAL A 156 -15.20 -7.36 -7.03
CA VAL A 156 -14.69 -6.01 -7.31
C VAL A 156 -14.42 -5.79 -8.79
N ILE A 157 -14.03 -6.81 -9.52
CA ILE A 157 -13.62 -6.72 -10.94
C ILE A 157 -14.67 -7.38 -11.86
N LEU A 158 -15.92 -7.38 -11.49
CA LEU A 158 -17.01 -7.87 -12.34
C LEU A 158 -17.39 -6.83 -13.39
#